data_90c37f35ebb7d79cb0daa6e8cea3fdba
#
_entry.id   90c37f35ebb7d79cb0daa6e8cea3fdba
#
_cell.length_a   1.000
_cell.length_b   1.000
_cell.length_c   1.000
_cell.angle_alpha   90.00
_cell.angle_beta   90.00
_cell.angle_gamma   90.00
#
_symmetry.space_group_name_H-M   'P 1'
#
loop_
_entity.id
_entity.type
_entity.pdbx_description
1 polymer ?
#
loop_
_entity_poly.entity_id
_entity_poly.type
_entity_poly.pdbx_seq_one_letter_code
_entity_poly.pdbx_strand_id
1 'polypeptide(L)'
;MEAAERKNELRKRTKEFAGSIIRFYMALDKKREELRVIGKQLIRSGTSVAANYREASRARSSDEFTAKIDLCSQEADESQLWLELLREECGISSEMIDPIWSEADQLIRIFVTMSKNTKRNHD
;
A
#
# COMPACT_ATOMS: atom_id res chain seq x y z
N MET A 1 7.53 21.57 -2.72
CA MET A 1 6.25 21.20 -2.07
C MET A 1 6.40 21.30 -0.56
N GLU A 2 5.50 22.00 0.08
CA GLU A 2 5.48 22.12 1.54
C GLU A 2 5.24 20.76 2.19
N ALA A 3 5.76 20.58 3.42
CA ALA A 3 5.59 19.33 4.17
C ALA A 3 4.11 18.98 4.36
N ALA A 4 3.27 19.99 4.66
CA ALA A 4 1.84 19.78 4.85
C ALA A 4 1.16 19.31 3.55
N GLU A 5 1.59 19.86 2.42
CA GLU A 5 1.05 19.47 1.10
C GLU A 5 1.41 18.04 0.76
N ARG A 6 2.66 17.63 1.03
CA ARG A 6 3.10 16.23 0.80
C ARG A 6 2.33 15.27 1.68
N LYS A 7 2.11 15.65 2.94
CA LYS A 7 1.33 14.83 3.88
C LYS A 7 -0.09 14.63 3.36
N ASN A 8 -0.75 15.69 2.91
CA ASN A 8 -2.11 15.62 2.39
C ASN A 8 -2.16 14.84 1.08
N GLU A 9 -1.17 15.00 0.22
CA GLU A 9 -1.09 14.27 -1.04
C GLU A 9 -0.93 12.77 -0.79
N LEU A 10 -0.08 12.37 0.14
CA LEU A 10 0.11 10.95 0.45
C LEU A 10 -1.10 10.35 1.16
N ARG A 11 -1.78 11.13 2.01
CA ARG A 11 -3.04 10.65 2.61
C ARG A 11 -4.08 10.37 1.53
N LYS A 12 -4.19 11.24 0.56
CA LYS A 12 -5.10 11.06 -0.58
C LYS A 12 -4.66 9.89 -1.44
N ARG A 13 -3.37 9.82 -1.76
CA ARG A 13 -2.82 8.79 -2.65
C ARG A 13 -2.94 7.39 -2.06
N THR A 14 -2.66 7.24 -0.76
CA THR A 14 -2.80 5.93 -0.09
C THR A 14 -4.27 5.52 0.03
N LYS A 15 -5.17 6.49 0.24
CA LYS A 15 -6.61 6.22 0.24
C LYS A 15 -7.08 5.77 -1.14
N GLU A 16 -6.61 6.42 -2.21
CA GLU A 16 -6.95 6.03 -3.58
C GLU A 16 -6.41 4.63 -3.91
N PHE A 17 -5.21 4.31 -3.42
CA PHE A 17 -4.64 2.99 -3.58
C PHE A 17 -5.55 1.93 -2.93
N ALA A 18 -5.96 2.16 -1.68
CA ALA A 18 -6.88 1.27 -0.97
C ALA A 18 -8.18 1.11 -1.75
N GLY A 19 -8.72 2.21 -2.26
CA GLY A 19 -9.96 2.19 -3.05
C GLY A 19 -9.82 1.38 -4.33
N SER A 20 -8.69 1.50 -5.03
CA SER A 20 -8.44 0.73 -6.25
C SER A 20 -8.40 -0.77 -5.96
N ILE A 21 -7.85 -1.15 -4.82
CA ILE A 21 -7.82 -2.56 -4.40
C ILE A 21 -9.22 -3.06 -4.08
N ILE A 22 -10.03 -2.26 -3.40
CA ILE A 22 -11.41 -2.64 -3.11
C ILE A 22 -12.19 -2.85 -4.40
N ARG A 23 -12.07 -1.92 -5.37
CA ARG A 23 -12.74 -2.07 -6.66
C ARG A 23 -12.26 -3.29 -7.43
N PHE A 24 -10.96 -3.56 -7.38
CA PHE A 24 -10.38 -4.76 -7.97
C PHE A 24 -11.00 -6.01 -7.36
N TYR A 25 -11.09 -6.08 -6.03
CA TYR A 25 -11.70 -7.22 -5.34
C TYR A 25 -13.16 -7.41 -5.75
N MET A 26 -13.91 -6.31 -5.84
CA MET A 26 -15.32 -6.37 -6.22
C MET A 26 -15.52 -6.95 -7.61
N ALA A 27 -14.55 -6.82 -8.49
CA ALA A 27 -14.59 -7.34 -9.86
C ALA A 27 -14.19 -8.81 -9.97
N LEU A 28 -13.64 -9.41 -8.90
CA LEU A 28 -13.22 -10.80 -8.93
C LEU A 28 -14.44 -11.75 -8.84
N ASP A 29 -14.29 -12.95 -9.45
CA ASP A 29 -15.29 -14.00 -9.35
C ASP A 29 -15.18 -14.68 -7.98
N LYS A 30 -16.08 -14.34 -7.04
CA LYS A 30 -16.06 -14.88 -5.67
C LYS A 30 -16.55 -16.31 -5.57
N LYS A 31 -16.97 -16.93 -6.68
CA LYS A 31 -17.26 -18.37 -6.71
C LYS A 31 -15.98 -19.18 -6.69
N ARG A 32 -14.88 -18.57 -7.14
CA ARG A 32 -13.55 -19.18 -7.08
C ARG A 32 -12.96 -18.92 -5.70
N GLU A 33 -12.77 -19.99 -4.93
CA GLU A 33 -12.31 -19.90 -3.54
C GLU A 33 -10.96 -19.18 -3.41
N GLU A 34 -10.01 -19.49 -4.31
CA GLU A 34 -8.68 -18.91 -4.27
C GLU A 34 -8.72 -17.39 -4.48
N LEU A 35 -9.62 -16.90 -5.32
CA LEU A 35 -9.76 -15.46 -5.55
C LEU A 35 -10.36 -14.78 -4.33
N ARG A 36 -11.30 -15.45 -3.67
CA ARG A 36 -11.89 -14.89 -2.45
C ARG A 36 -10.87 -14.80 -1.33
N VAL A 37 -10.10 -15.87 -1.11
CA VAL A 37 -9.13 -15.94 -0.03
C VAL A 37 -7.99 -14.95 -0.25
N ILE A 38 -7.35 -14.99 -1.42
CA ILE A 38 -6.22 -14.11 -1.73
C ILE A 38 -6.70 -12.65 -1.83
N GLY A 39 -7.87 -12.44 -2.42
CA GLY A 39 -8.45 -11.11 -2.53
C GLY A 39 -8.69 -10.44 -1.18
N LYS A 40 -9.11 -11.21 -0.17
CA LYS A 40 -9.29 -10.68 1.19
C LYS A 40 -7.97 -10.29 1.82
N GLN A 41 -6.91 -11.06 1.58
CA GLN A 41 -5.56 -10.69 2.05
C GLN A 41 -5.09 -9.40 1.38
N LEU A 42 -5.38 -9.25 0.10
CA LEU A 42 -5.04 -8.03 -0.64
C LEU A 42 -5.78 -6.81 -0.07
N ILE A 43 -7.08 -6.95 0.22
CA ILE A 43 -7.84 -5.86 0.86
C ILE A 43 -7.22 -5.50 2.19
N ARG A 44 -6.92 -6.49 3.02
CA ARG A 44 -6.31 -6.25 4.33
C ARG A 44 -5.00 -5.48 4.21
N SER A 45 -4.07 -5.95 3.37
CA SER A 45 -2.77 -5.30 3.23
C SER A 45 -2.90 -3.93 2.57
N GLY A 46 -3.72 -3.80 1.53
CA GLY A 46 -3.86 -2.55 0.81
C GLY A 46 -4.51 -1.45 1.63
N THR A 47 -5.55 -1.78 2.40
CA THR A 47 -6.19 -0.80 3.29
C THR A 47 -5.30 -0.45 4.46
N SER A 48 -4.45 -1.39 4.90
CA SER A 48 -3.48 -1.13 5.97
C SER A 48 -2.43 -0.10 5.56
N VAL A 49 -2.08 -0.02 4.27
CA VAL A 49 -1.17 1.05 3.79
C VAL A 49 -1.75 2.42 4.14
N ALA A 50 -3.02 2.64 3.80
CA ALA A 50 -3.68 3.91 4.07
C ALA A 50 -3.83 4.17 5.57
N ALA A 51 -4.23 3.14 6.33
CA ALA A 51 -4.44 3.27 7.78
C ALA A 51 -3.12 3.62 8.48
N ASN A 52 -2.04 2.91 8.17
CA ASN A 52 -0.73 3.18 8.77
C ASN A 52 -0.18 4.53 8.35
N TYR A 53 -0.42 4.96 7.12
CA TYR A 53 0.02 6.28 6.72
C TYR A 53 -0.70 7.39 7.50
N ARG A 54 -2.00 7.24 7.76
CA ARG A 54 -2.72 8.21 8.59
C ARG A 54 -2.14 8.30 9.99
N GLU A 55 -1.78 7.15 10.58
CA GLU A 55 -1.14 7.13 11.89
C GLU A 55 0.25 7.79 11.82
N ALA A 56 1.02 7.50 10.76
CA ALA A 56 2.32 8.15 10.56
C ALA A 56 2.17 9.66 10.46
N SER A 57 1.17 10.15 9.74
CA SER A 57 0.96 11.58 9.54
C SER A 57 0.59 12.32 10.83
N ARG A 58 0.23 11.57 11.88
CA ARG A 58 -0.11 12.12 13.20
C ARG A 58 0.89 11.70 14.28
N ALA A 59 2.04 11.16 13.87
CA ALA A 59 3.05 10.68 14.80
C ALA A 59 3.59 11.84 15.65
N ARG A 60 3.87 11.52 16.91
CA ARG A 60 4.34 12.51 17.90
C ARG A 60 5.85 12.50 18.08
N SER A 61 6.54 11.61 17.38
CA SER A 61 7.99 11.53 17.41
C SER A 61 8.50 11.00 16.08
N SER A 62 9.79 11.21 15.82
CA SER A 62 10.44 10.66 14.61
C SER A 62 10.48 9.15 14.64
N ASP A 63 10.68 8.56 15.81
CA ASP A 63 10.70 7.09 15.96
C ASP A 63 9.34 6.50 15.64
N GLU A 64 8.26 7.11 16.14
CA GLU A 64 6.90 6.67 15.84
C GLU A 64 6.59 6.83 14.35
N PHE A 65 6.98 7.97 13.77
CA PHE A 65 6.80 8.23 12.34
C PHE A 65 7.49 7.15 11.49
N THR A 66 8.77 6.89 11.79
CA THR A 66 9.57 5.91 11.05
C THR A 66 8.97 4.51 11.16
N ALA A 67 8.55 4.12 12.38
CA ALA A 67 7.94 2.81 12.60
C ALA A 67 6.67 2.65 11.76
N LYS A 68 5.83 3.67 11.69
CA LYS A 68 4.59 3.62 10.90
C LYS A 68 4.85 3.64 9.41
N ILE A 69 5.83 4.42 8.95
CA ILE A 69 6.22 4.45 7.53
C ILE A 69 6.78 3.10 7.10
N ASP A 70 7.57 2.46 7.95
CA ASP A 70 8.11 1.13 7.65
C ASP A 70 6.98 0.09 7.53
N LEU A 71 5.93 0.20 8.36
CA LEU A 71 4.74 -0.63 8.22
C LEU A 71 4.03 -0.38 6.90
N CYS A 72 3.95 0.87 6.45
CA CYS A 72 3.38 1.18 5.14
C CYS A 72 4.13 0.45 4.03
N SER A 73 5.46 0.46 4.07
CA SER A 73 6.29 -0.25 3.09
C SER A 73 6.02 -1.75 3.11
N GLN A 74 5.95 -2.35 4.29
CA GLN A 74 5.71 -3.77 4.45
C GLN A 74 4.34 -4.17 3.91
N GLU A 75 3.31 -3.39 4.19
CA GLU A 75 1.96 -3.69 3.74
C GLU A 75 1.81 -3.51 2.22
N ALA A 76 2.49 -2.52 1.66
CA ALA A 76 2.50 -2.33 0.21
C ALA A 76 3.23 -3.48 -0.50
N ASP A 77 4.35 -3.95 0.08
CA ASP A 77 5.08 -5.10 -0.43
C ASP A 77 4.23 -6.37 -0.37
N GLU A 78 3.52 -6.57 0.75
CA GLU A 78 2.61 -7.70 0.89
C GLU A 78 1.50 -7.64 -0.16
N SER A 79 0.99 -6.44 -0.44
CA SER A 79 -0.02 -6.25 -1.49
C SER A 79 0.51 -6.70 -2.85
N GLN A 80 1.77 -6.39 -3.16
CA GLN A 80 2.39 -6.86 -4.40
C GLN A 80 2.45 -8.39 -4.47
N LEU A 81 2.76 -9.04 -3.36
CA LEU A 81 2.77 -10.51 -3.31
C LEU A 81 1.41 -11.08 -3.70
N TRP A 82 0.33 -10.58 -3.10
CA TRP A 82 -1.00 -11.07 -3.41
C TRP A 82 -1.38 -10.81 -4.86
N LEU A 83 -1.02 -9.64 -5.40
CA LEU A 83 -1.26 -9.31 -6.80
C LEU A 83 -0.51 -10.25 -7.74
N GLU A 84 0.75 -10.55 -7.43
CA GLU A 84 1.57 -11.48 -8.22
C GLU A 84 0.97 -12.87 -8.23
N LEU A 85 0.52 -13.36 -7.07
CA LEU A 85 -0.11 -14.68 -6.99
C LEU A 85 -1.43 -14.73 -7.76
N LEU A 86 -2.21 -13.67 -7.72
CA LEU A 86 -3.45 -13.59 -8.50
C LEU A 86 -3.17 -13.65 -9.99
N ARG A 87 -2.11 -13.00 -10.45
CA ARG A 87 -1.71 -12.99 -11.85
C ARG A 87 -1.10 -14.32 -12.26
N GLU A 88 -0.11 -14.80 -11.52
CA GLU A 88 0.72 -15.93 -11.91
C GLU A 88 0.05 -17.28 -11.68
N GLU A 89 -0.69 -17.41 -10.59
CA GLU A 89 -1.30 -18.70 -10.21
C GLU A 89 -2.80 -18.76 -10.50
N CYS A 90 -3.48 -17.63 -10.49
CA CYS A 90 -4.94 -17.61 -10.62
C CYS A 90 -5.42 -17.11 -11.99
N GLY A 91 -4.51 -16.66 -12.85
CA GLY A 91 -4.85 -16.26 -14.21
C GLY A 91 -5.56 -14.91 -14.32
N ILE A 92 -5.48 -14.07 -13.32
CA ILE A 92 -6.04 -12.71 -13.40
C ILE A 92 -5.16 -11.89 -14.35
N SER A 93 -5.79 -11.13 -15.24
CA SER A 93 -5.07 -10.44 -16.31
C SER A 93 -4.09 -9.38 -15.79
N SER A 94 -2.97 -9.24 -16.51
CA SER A 94 -1.99 -8.19 -16.22
C SER A 94 -2.60 -6.80 -16.38
N GLU A 95 -3.58 -6.63 -17.26
CA GLU A 95 -4.26 -5.36 -17.42
C GLU A 95 -4.93 -4.89 -16.12
N MET A 96 -5.47 -5.82 -15.35
CA MET A 96 -6.09 -5.51 -14.06
C MET A 96 -5.06 -5.35 -12.95
N ILE A 97 -4.00 -6.14 -12.98
CA ILE A 97 -3.00 -6.24 -11.91
C ILE A 97 -1.97 -5.11 -11.98
N ASP A 98 -1.38 -4.89 -13.16
CA ASP A 98 -0.19 -4.07 -13.30
C ASP A 98 -0.34 -2.62 -12.83
N PRO A 99 -1.47 -1.93 -13.08
CA PRO A 99 -1.62 -0.57 -12.57
C PRO A 99 -1.54 -0.49 -11.04
N ILE A 100 -2.13 -1.47 -10.35
CA ILE A 100 -2.13 -1.49 -8.88
C ILE A 100 -0.75 -1.89 -8.37
N TRP A 101 -0.14 -2.87 -9.00
CA TRP A 101 1.21 -3.31 -8.64
C TRP A 101 2.22 -2.16 -8.78
N SER A 102 2.12 -1.41 -9.90
CA SER A 102 3.01 -0.27 -10.14
C SER A 102 2.82 0.85 -9.12
N GLU A 103 1.59 1.11 -8.73
CA GLU A 103 1.32 2.13 -7.70
C GLU A 103 1.90 1.68 -6.36
N ALA A 104 1.73 0.42 -6.00
CA ALA A 104 2.35 -0.12 -4.78
C ALA A 104 3.87 0.05 -4.82
N ASP A 105 4.49 -0.22 -5.97
CA ASP A 105 5.93 -0.10 -6.13
C ASP A 105 6.41 1.34 -5.92
N GLN A 106 5.69 2.31 -6.47
CA GLN A 106 6.01 3.71 -6.29
C GLN A 106 5.85 4.14 -4.83
N LEU A 107 4.79 3.68 -4.18
CA LEU A 107 4.55 3.99 -2.76
C LEU A 107 5.67 3.43 -1.89
N ILE A 108 6.11 2.19 -2.16
CA ILE A 108 7.22 1.58 -1.42
C ILE A 108 8.47 2.46 -1.53
N ARG A 109 8.80 2.90 -2.73
CA ARG A 109 9.98 3.75 -2.95
C ARG A 109 9.89 5.05 -2.18
N ILE A 110 8.71 5.67 -2.16
CA ILE A 110 8.48 6.90 -1.42
C ILE A 110 8.66 6.65 0.09
N PHE A 111 8.03 5.60 0.62
CA PHE A 111 8.12 5.28 2.05
C PHE A 111 9.54 4.94 2.49
N VAL A 112 10.26 4.15 1.69
CA VAL A 112 11.65 3.80 2.00
C VAL A 112 12.52 5.06 2.05
N THR A 113 12.34 5.97 1.09
CA THR A 113 13.08 7.23 1.06
C THR A 113 12.74 8.10 2.27
N MET A 114 11.46 8.20 2.62
CA MET A 114 11.03 8.99 3.79
C MET A 114 11.62 8.43 5.09
N SER A 115 11.62 7.11 5.23
CA SER A 115 12.18 6.45 6.42
C SER A 115 13.68 6.73 6.53
N LYS A 116 14.42 6.56 5.45
CA LYS A 116 15.87 6.82 5.42
C LYS A 116 16.18 8.26 5.76
N ASN A 117 15.45 9.20 5.16
CA ASN A 117 15.69 10.62 5.39
C ASN A 117 15.40 11.01 6.84
N THR A 118 14.35 10.46 7.43
CA THR A 118 14.00 10.73 8.83
C THR A 118 15.08 10.20 9.77
N LYS A 119 15.56 8.99 9.55
CA LYS A 119 16.62 8.39 10.36
C LYS A 119 17.91 9.17 10.26
N ARG A 120 18.28 9.59 9.04
CA ARG A 120 19.51 10.37 8.80
C ARG A 120 19.46 11.72 9.49
N ASN A 121 18.31 12.41 9.41
CA ASN A 121 18.16 13.74 9.99
C ASN A 121 18.11 13.74 11.52
N HIS A 122 17.94 12.56 12.12
CA HIS A 122 17.86 12.41 13.57
C HIS A 122 19.17 11.96 14.21
N ASP A 123 20.05 11.39 13.41
CA ASP A 123 21.37 10.99 13.86
C ASP A 123 22.34 12.16 13.78
#